data_8d7e2654e02edfe20be5ac5089c52740
#
_entry.id   8d7e2654e02edfe20be5ac5089c52740
#
_cell.length_a   1.000
_cell.length_b   1.000
_cell.length_c   1.000
_cell.angle_alpha   90.00
_cell.angle_beta   90.00
_cell.angle_gamma   90.00
#
_symmetry.space_group_name_H-M   'P 1'
#
loop_
_entity.id
_entity.type
_entity.pdbx_description
1 polymer ?
#
loop_
_entity_poly.entity_id
_entity_poly.type
_entity_poly.pdbx_seq_one_letter_code
_entity_poly.pdbx_strand_id
1 'polypeptide(L)'
;EREYLNIFGQDYKRSQEYQITKRNLLDTMQTFIEQRQGRARKYARQFYHAIESHDVGFGERLRNAMVECQVIMEPFIKSKYAGALDVTIEEICDRMNTVRNGIAHSRLDLNLEAVHLSDLKIIEELLYAMRLQHLRVDTKSIQIGIKRLFGERISIE
;
A
#
# COMPACT_ATOMS: atom_id res chain seq x y z
N GLU A 1 -27.70 -3.84 -5.92
CA GLU A 1 -26.25 -3.48 -6.02
C GLU A 1 -25.51 -3.62 -4.69
N ARG A 2 -26.08 -3.18 -3.56
CA ARG A 2 -25.44 -3.34 -2.23
C ARG A 2 -25.36 -4.79 -1.75
N GLU A 3 -26.31 -5.65 -2.09
CA GLU A 3 -26.25 -7.08 -1.77
C GLU A 3 -25.17 -7.82 -2.57
N TYR A 4 -24.95 -7.44 -3.83
CA TYR A 4 -23.90 -8.06 -4.66
C TYR A 4 -22.48 -7.74 -4.14
N LEU A 5 -22.27 -6.55 -3.58
CA LEU A 5 -21.01 -6.15 -2.98
C LEU A 5 -20.72 -6.86 -1.63
N ASN A 6 -21.76 -7.29 -0.92
CA ASN A 6 -21.62 -8.05 0.33
C ASN A 6 -21.31 -9.54 0.11
N ILE A 7 -21.78 -10.14 -0.99
CA ILE A 7 -21.51 -11.55 -1.32
C ILE A 7 -20.04 -11.79 -1.70
N PHE A 8 -19.35 -10.78 -2.28
CA PHE A 8 -17.93 -10.82 -2.60
C PHE A 8 -17.06 -9.98 -1.62
N GLY A 9 -17.62 -9.60 -0.47
CA GLY A 9 -16.96 -8.79 0.53
C GLY A 9 -15.81 -9.51 1.24
N GLN A 10 -15.17 -8.79 2.16
CA GLN A 10 -14.03 -9.28 2.96
C GLN A 10 -14.33 -10.62 3.68
N ASP A 11 -15.57 -10.88 4.02
CA ASP A 11 -15.98 -12.11 4.73
C ASP A 11 -15.80 -13.36 3.87
N TYR A 12 -16.09 -13.30 2.56
CA TYR A 12 -15.82 -14.44 1.67
C TYR A 12 -14.33 -14.73 1.54
N LYS A 13 -13.49 -13.71 1.40
CA LYS A 13 -12.02 -13.87 1.34
C LYS A 13 -11.42 -14.46 2.61
N ARG A 14 -12.11 -14.35 3.74
CA ARG A 14 -11.76 -14.98 5.02
C ARG A 14 -12.35 -16.38 5.17
N SER A 15 -13.25 -16.80 4.28
CA SER A 15 -13.83 -18.12 4.36
C SER A 15 -12.78 -19.22 4.18
N GLN A 16 -12.96 -20.32 4.88
CA GLN A 16 -12.07 -21.49 4.78
C GLN A 16 -12.05 -22.04 3.33
N GLU A 17 -13.19 -22.06 2.67
CA GLU A 17 -13.34 -22.50 1.29
C GLU A 17 -12.49 -21.66 0.32
N TYR A 18 -12.55 -20.33 0.44
CA TYR A 18 -11.74 -19.44 -0.37
C TYR A 18 -10.24 -19.67 -0.14
N GLN A 19 -9.82 -19.76 1.12
CA GLN A 19 -8.42 -19.98 1.46
C GLN A 19 -7.88 -21.33 0.95
N ILE A 20 -8.69 -22.38 1.01
CA ILE A 20 -8.34 -23.70 0.45
C ILE A 20 -8.22 -23.61 -1.07
N THR A 21 -9.20 -23.00 -1.74
CA THR A 21 -9.21 -22.84 -3.20
C THR A 21 -8.00 -22.03 -3.66
N LYS A 22 -7.71 -20.91 -2.99
CA LYS A 22 -6.55 -20.08 -3.28
C LYS A 22 -5.24 -20.86 -3.13
N ARG A 23 -5.08 -21.61 -2.04
CA ARG A 23 -3.89 -22.44 -1.79
C ARG A 23 -3.69 -23.47 -2.90
N ASN A 24 -4.74 -24.24 -3.25
CA ASN A 24 -4.68 -25.22 -4.32
C ASN A 24 -4.29 -24.60 -5.66
N LEU A 25 -4.77 -23.38 -5.96
CA LEU A 25 -4.42 -22.65 -7.16
C LEU A 25 -2.94 -22.23 -7.16
N LEU A 26 -2.45 -21.73 -6.04
CA LEU A 26 -1.04 -21.33 -5.87
C LEU A 26 -0.11 -22.55 -6.00
N ASP A 27 -0.45 -23.69 -5.39
CA ASP A 27 0.31 -24.94 -5.47
C ASP A 27 0.38 -25.44 -6.93
N THR A 28 -0.75 -25.39 -7.65
CA THR A 28 -0.81 -25.72 -9.07
C THR A 28 0.08 -24.81 -9.91
N MET A 29 0.02 -23.50 -9.65
CA MET A 29 0.85 -22.51 -10.34
C MET A 29 2.33 -22.70 -10.02
N GLN A 30 2.68 -23.03 -8.77
CA GLN A 30 4.06 -23.29 -8.37
C GLN A 30 4.63 -24.50 -9.14
N THR A 31 3.88 -25.60 -9.21
CA THR A 31 4.24 -26.78 -10.00
C THR A 31 4.45 -26.44 -11.48
N PHE A 32 3.56 -25.63 -12.05
CA PHE A 32 3.68 -25.16 -13.41
C PHE A 32 4.95 -24.30 -13.64
N ILE A 33 5.29 -23.41 -12.69
CA ILE A 33 6.48 -22.56 -12.74
C ILE A 33 7.75 -23.40 -12.74
N GLU A 34 7.80 -24.50 -11.95
CA GLU A 34 8.96 -25.39 -11.86
C GLU A 34 9.21 -26.15 -13.14
N GLN A 35 8.14 -26.51 -13.86
CA GLN A 35 8.21 -27.24 -15.13
C GLN A 35 8.53 -26.36 -16.35
N ARG A 36 8.60 -25.04 -16.22
CA ARG A 36 8.75 -24.10 -17.33
C ARG A 36 10.04 -23.31 -17.24
N GLN A 37 10.48 -22.81 -18.42
CA GLN A 37 11.67 -21.97 -18.55
C GLN A 37 11.37 -20.70 -19.36
N GLY A 38 12.29 -19.74 -19.35
CA GLY A 38 12.23 -18.53 -20.16
C GLY A 38 11.01 -17.66 -19.90
N ARG A 39 10.38 -17.17 -20.96
CA ARG A 39 9.24 -16.24 -20.87
C ARG A 39 8.01 -16.85 -20.19
N ALA A 40 7.73 -18.13 -20.46
CA ALA A 40 6.59 -18.82 -19.85
C ALA A 40 6.72 -18.86 -18.32
N ARG A 41 7.91 -19.15 -17.78
CA ARG A 41 8.18 -19.11 -16.34
C ARG A 41 8.00 -17.70 -15.76
N LYS A 42 8.49 -16.67 -16.49
CA LYS A 42 8.34 -15.27 -16.05
C LYS A 42 6.87 -14.87 -15.93
N TYR A 43 6.04 -15.16 -16.94
CA TYR A 43 4.60 -14.85 -16.90
C TYR A 43 3.87 -15.65 -15.82
N ALA A 44 4.17 -16.93 -15.68
CA ALA A 44 3.59 -17.77 -14.64
C ALA A 44 3.88 -17.21 -13.22
N ARG A 45 5.09 -16.72 -12.96
CA ARG A 45 5.44 -16.02 -11.71
C ARG A 45 4.63 -14.74 -11.50
N GLN A 46 4.39 -13.97 -12.55
CA GLN A 46 3.55 -12.76 -12.44
C GLN A 46 2.11 -13.10 -12.06
N PHE A 47 1.53 -14.15 -12.67
CA PHE A 47 0.20 -14.65 -12.29
C PHE A 47 0.18 -15.19 -10.85
N TYR A 48 1.19 -15.95 -10.45
CA TYR A 48 1.32 -16.44 -9.08
C TYR A 48 1.26 -15.27 -8.08
N HIS A 49 2.08 -14.24 -8.27
CA HIS A 49 2.10 -13.07 -7.39
C HIS A 49 0.79 -12.27 -7.43
N ALA A 50 0.13 -12.19 -8.58
CA ALA A 50 -1.17 -11.54 -8.68
C ALA A 50 -2.25 -12.28 -7.86
N ILE A 51 -2.26 -13.61 -7.89
CA ILE A 51 -3.18 -14.44 -7.09
C ILE A 51 -2.81 -14.35 -5.60
N GLU A 52 -1.52 -14.46 -5.27
CA GLU A 52 -1.01 -14.38 -3.91
C GLU A 52 -1.41 -13.07 -3.24
N SER A 53 -1.26 -11.95 -3.95
CA SER A 53 -1.56 -10.59 -3.46
C SER A 53 -3.02 -10.16 -3.61
N HIS A 54 -3.89 -11.02 -4.17
CA HIS A 54 -5.28 -10.65 -4.49
C HIS A 54 -6.10 -10.26 -3.26
N ASP A 55 -5.79 -10.85 -2.10
CA ASP A 55 -6.55 -10.61 -0.86
C ASP A 55 -6.12 -9.34 -0.13
N VAL A 56 -4.91 -8.88 -0.41
CA VAL A 56 -4.36 -7.69 0.24
C VAL A 56 -4.92 -6.45 -0.42
N GLY A 57 -5.87 -5.80 0.23
CA GLY A 57 -6.47 -4.55 -0.23
C GLY A 57 -5.44 -3.40 -0.29
N PHE A 58 -5.79 -2.32 -1.01
CA PHE A 58 -4.93 -1.14 -1.10
C PHE A 58 -4.57 -0.58 0.28
N GLY A 59 -5.55 -0.42 1.17
CA GLY A 59 -5.33 0.11 2.53
C GLY A 59 -4.37 -0.76 3.34
N GLU A 60 -4.47 -2.08 3.24
CA GLU A 60 -3.57 -3.00 3.94
C GLU A 60 -2.14 -2.94 3.37
N ARG A 61 -1.99 -2.89 2.04
CA ARG A 61 -0.67 -2.72 1.40
C ARG A 61 -0.02 -1.40 1.78
N LEU A 62 -0.81 -0.32 1.82
CA LEU A 62 -0.34 0.99 2.24
C LEU A 62 0.11 0.96 3.71
N ARG A 63 -0.69 0.35 4.59
CA ARG A 63 -0.33 0.18 6.02
C ARG A 63 0.96 -0.58 6.19
N ASN A 64 1.12 -1.72 5.51
CA ASN A 64 2.35 -2.52 5.58
C ASN A 64 3.57 -1.71 5.12
N ALA A 65 3.46 -0.96 4.02
CA ALA A 65 4.52 -0.09 3.54
C ALA A 65 4.86 1.04 4.51
N MET A 66 3.84 1.66 5.14
CA MET A 66 4.02 2.70 6.15
C MET A 66 4.72 2.17 7.40
N VAL A 67 4.35 0.98 7.86
CA VAL A 67 4.99 0.31 9.01
C VAL A 67 6.43 -0.07 8.68
N GLU A 68 6.70 -0.62 7.50
CA GLU A 68 8.05 -0.96 7.05
C GLU A 68 8.97 0.28 6.99
N CYS A 69 8.44 1.41 6.54
CA CYS A 69 9.18 2.67 6.43
C CYS A 69 8.98 3.59 7.64
N GLN A 70 8.40 3.13 8.76
CA GLN A 70 7.99 3.99 9.88
C GLN A 70 9.12 4.90 10.37
N VAL A 71 10.30 4.36 10.62
CA VAL A 71 11.46 5.13 11.11
C VAL A 71 11.87 6.24 10.14
N ILE A 72 11.72 5.99 8.84
CA ILE A 72 12.04 6.99 7.80
C ILE A 72 10.95 8.06 7.76
N MET A 73 9.67 7.66 7.84
CA MET A 73 8.51 8.51 7.58
C MET A 73 8.04 9.34 8.77
N GLU A 74 8.36 8.91 10.00
CA GLU A 74 7.88 9.54 11.23
C GLU A 74 8.13 11.07 11.29
N PRO A 75 9.32 11.61 10.94
CA PRO A 75 9.56 13.06 10.98
C PRO A 75 8.67 13.83 10.00
N PHE A 76 8.36 13.23 8.83
CA PHE A 76 7.53 13.85 7.80
C PHE A 76 6.05 13.84 8.19
N ILE A 77 5.56 12.73 8.76
CA ILE A 77 4.19 12.64 9.28
C ILE A 77 3.99 13.67 10.38
N LYS A 78 4.87 13.72 11.38
CA LYS A 78 4.82 14.70 12.47
C LYS A 78 4.81 16.14 11.97
N SER A 79 5.62 16.46 10.97
CA SER A 79 5.69 17.81 10.39
C SER A 79 4.40 18.21 9.69
N LYS A 80 3.79 17.31 8.91
CA LYS A 80 2.57 17.61 8.14
C LYS A 80 1.33 17.77 9.01
N TYR A 81 1.33 17.12 10.16
CA TYR A 81 0.23 17.17 11.12
C TYR A 81 0.57 17.96 12.39
N ALA A 82 1.64 18.80 12.33
CA ALA A 82 2.03 19.65 13.44
C ALA A 82 0.86 20.55 13.89
N GLY A 83 0.36 20.30 15.11
CA GLY A 83 -0.81 21.01 15.67
C GLY A 83 -2.15 20.27 15.56
N ALA A 84 -2.23 19.14 14.86
CA ALA A 84 -3.34 18.21 14.97
C ALA A 84 -3.06 17.17 16.07
N LEU A 85 -4.11 16.60 16.66
CA LEU A 85 -4.03 15.41 17.52
C LEU A 85 -3.20 14.32 16.78
N ASP A 86 -2.46 13.51 17.52
CA ASP A 86 -1.58 12.46 17.00
C ASP A 86 -2.26 11.64 15.89
N VAL A 87 -1.96 12.00 14.63
CA VAL A 87 -2.49 11.28 13.47
C VAL A 87 -1.76 9.97 13.33
N THR A 88 -2.50 8.88 13.33
CA THR A 88 -1.97 7.53 13.23
C THR A 88 -1.78 7.09 11.77
N ILE A 89 -0.92 6.11 11.56
CA ILE A 89 -0.75 5.45 10.25
C ILE A 89 -2.08 4.86 9.78
N GLU A 90 -2.87 4.29 10.70
CA GLU A 90 -4.19 3.73 10.42
C GLU A 90 -5.13 4.77 9.81
N GLU A 91 -5.23 5.94 10.41
CA GLU A 91 -6.11 7.01 9.92
C GLU A 91 -5.71 7.50 8.53
N ILE A 92 -4.42 7.66 8.26
CA ILE A 92 -3.92 8.01 6.91
C ILE A 92 -4.32 6.93 5.90
N CYS A 93 -4.08 5.65 6.23
CA CYS A 93 -4.37 4.53 5.35
C CYS A 93 -5.87 4.39 5.07
N ASP A 94 -6.73 4.58 6.07
CA ASP A 94 -8.18 4.47 5.94
C ASP A 94 -8.76 5.62 5.11
N ARG A 95 -8.33 6.86 5.33
CA ARG A 95 -8.72 8.01 4.50
C ARG A 95 -8.32 7.78 3.04
N MET A 96 -7.07 7.39 2.79
CA MET A 96 -6.57 7.17 1.43
C MET A 96 -7.21 5.97 0.75
N ASN A 97 -7.54 4.91 1.49
CA ASN A 97 -8.32 3.80 0.95
C ASN A 97 -9.74 4.24 0.56
N THR A 98 -10.37 5.11 1.35
CA THR A 98 -11.69 5.69 1.05
C THR A 98 -11.64 6.56 -0.20
N VAL A 99 -10.64 7.46 -0.32
CA VAL A 99 -10.43 8.29 -1.51
C VAL A 99 -10.22 7.44 -2.76
N ARG A 100 -9.29 6.47 -2.70
CA ARG A 100 -9.01 5.56 -3.82
C ARG A 100 -10.25 4.79 -4.27
N ASN A 101 -11.04 4.28 -3.31
CA ASN A 101 -12.27 3.55 -3.63
C ASN A 101 -13.34 4.48 -4.22
N GLY A 102 -13.46 5.70 -3.72
CA GLY A 102 -14.32 6.71 -4.28
C GLY A 102 -13.97 7.00 -5.75
N ILE A 103 -12.70 7.24 -6.06
CA ILE A 103 -12.21 7.45 -7.43
C ILE A 103 -12.46 6.21 -8.30
N ALA A 104 -12.13 5.01 -7.81
CA ALA A 104 -12.28 3.76 -8.57
C ALA A 104 -13.75 3.45 -8.90
N HIS A 105 -14.69 3.91 -8.08
CA HIS A 105 -16.13 3.77 -8.30
C HIS A 105 -16.80 5.01 -8.91
N SER A 106 -16.00 5.94 -9.47
CA SER A 106 -16.47 7.16 -10.14
C SER A 106 -17.47 7.97 -9.29
N ARG A 107 -17.22 8.06 -7.98
CA ARG A 107 -18.04 8.90 -7.10
C ARG A 107 -17.72 10.36 -7.36
N LEU A 108 -18.68 11.08 -7.92
CA LEU A 108 -18.56 12.53 -8.23
C LEU A 108 -18.71 13.43 -7.00
N ASP A 109 -19.18 12.87 -5.88
CA ASP A 109 -19.40 13.52 -4.58
C ASP A 109 -18.20 13.44 -3.63
N LEU A 110 -17.03 13.12 -4.17
CA LEU A 110 -15.80 12.99 -3.38
C LEU A 110 -15.37 14.38 -2.90
N ASN A 111 -15.61 14.66 -1.62
CA ASN A 111 -15.12 15.90 -1.02
C ASN A 111 -13.68 15.71 -0.54
N LEU A 112 -12.73 16.30 -1.28
CA LEU A 112 -11.32 16.30 -0.92
C LEU A 112 -11.02 17.48 0.00
N GLU A 113 -10.69 17.22 1.24
CA GLU A 113 -10.28 18.20 2.23
C GLU A 113 -8.77 18.41 2.23
N ALA A 114 -8.28 19.45 2.91
CA ALA A 114 -6.84 19.73 3.02
C ALA A 114 -6.04 18.56 3.63
N VAL A 115 -6.67 17.79 4.53
CA VAL A 115 -6.05 16.59 5.13
C VAL A 115 -5.69 15.54 4.08
N HIS A 116 -6.53 15.35 3.06
CA HIS A 116 -6.26 14.39 1.97
C HIS A 116 -5.05 14.80 1.11
N LEU A 117 -4.80 16.11 0.97
CA LEU A 117 -3.58 16.61 0.28
C LEU A 117 -2.33 16.32 1.11
N SER A 118 -2.42 16.41 2.44
CA SER A 118 -1.34 16.04 3.34
C SER A 118 -1.06 14.53 3.27
N ASP A 119 -2.12 13.71 3.29
CA ASP A 119 -2.01 12.25 3.12
C ASP A 119 -1.36 11.88 1.79
N LEU A 120 -1.75 12.53 0.68
CA LEU A 120 -1.14 12.30 -0.64
C LEU A 120 0.35 12.62 -0.66
N LYS A 121 0.76 13.73 -0.04
CA LYS A 121 2.19 14.07 0.07
C LYS A 121 2.96 13.03 0.88
N ILE A 122 2.38 12.53 1.97
CA ILE A 122 2.98 11.43 2.76
C ILE A 122 3.16 10.19 1.88
N ILE A 123 2.19 9.85 1.04
CA ILE A 123 2.29 8.70 0.13
C ILE A 123 3.36 8.91 -0.94
N GLU A 124 3.49 10.10 -1.51
CA GLU A 124 4.56 10.42 -2.44
C GLU A 124 5.94 10.24 -1.79
N GLU A 125 6.14 10.77 -0.59
CA GLU A 125 7.37 10.62 0.18
C GLU A 125 7.65 9.15 0.53
N LEU A 126 6.61 8.38 0.89
CA LEU A 126 6.70 6.95 1.14
C LEU A 126 7.19 6.17 -0.08
N LEU A 127 6.69 6.49 -1.28
CA LEU A 127 7.15 5.83 -2.51
C LEU A 127 8.64 6.04 -2.76
N TYR A 128 9.15 7.25 -2.48
CA TYR A 128 10.58 7.54 -2.54
C TYR A 128 11.36 6.80 -1.46
N ALA A 129 10.86 6.79 -0.22
CA ALA A 129 11.46 6.05 0.89
C ALA A 129 11.62 4.57 0.54
N MET A 130 10.53 3.91 0.11
CA MET A 130 10.53 2.51 -0.29
C MET A 130 11.55 2.23 -1.41
N ARG A 131 11.60 3.11 -2.43
CA ARG A 131 12.51 2.93 -3.56
C ARG A 131 13.96 3.03 -3.12
N LEU A 132 14.31 4.02 -2.31
CA LEU A 132 15.67 4.22 -1.83
C LEU A 132 16.08 3.14 -0.82
N GLN A 133 15.16 2.70 0.04
CA GLN A 133 15.39 1.57 0.95
C GLN A 133 15.64 0.28 0.18
N HIS A 134 14.89 0.02 -0.89
CA HIS A 134 15.13 -1.12 -1.78
C HIS A 134 16.52 -1.07 -2.44
N LEU A 135 17.04 0.11 -2.70
CA LEU A 135 18.42 0.33 -3.18
C LEU A 135 19.46 0.31 -2.05
N ARG A 136 19.05 -0.04 -0.82
CA ARG A 136 19.90 -0.14 0.38
C ARG A 136 20.58 1.18 0.78
N VAL A 137 19.94 2.29 0.49
CA VAL A 137 20.34 3.61 1.00
C VAL A 137 20.01 3.64 2.50
N ASP A 138 20.88 4.20 3.33
CA ASP A 138 20.66 4.31 4.77
C ASP A 138 19.52 5.30 5.09
N THR A 139 18.90 5.12 6.25
CA THR A 139 17.73 5.89 6.70
C THR A 139 17.98 7.39 6.71
N LYS A 140 19.11 7.84 7.21
CA LYS A 140 19.43 9.27 7.31
C LYS A 140 19.60 9.91 5.92
N SER A 141 20.28 9.24 5.00
CA SER A 141 20.42 9.68 3.61
C SER A 141 19.09 9.75 2.89
N ILE A 142 18.18 8.77 3.13
CA ILE A 142 16.83 8.79 2.59
C ILE A 142 16.07 10.01 3.10
N GLN A 143 16.06 10.25 4.41
CA GLN A 143 15.39 11.41 5.03
C GLN A 143 15.92 12.73 4.48
N ILE A 144 17.24 12.90 4.36
CA ILE A 144 17.85 14.10 3.75
C ILE A 144 17.41 14.27 2.29
N GLY A 145 17.38 13.18 1.53
CA GLY A 145 16.94 13.17 0.13
C GLY A 145 15.49 13.63 -0.02
N ILE A 146 14.58 13.05 0.75
CA ILE A 146 13.15 13.40 0.77
C ILE A 146 12.97 14.86 1.18
N LYS A 147 13.60 15.29 2.29
CA LYS A 147 13.56 16.67 2.75
C LYS A 147 13.95 17.67 1.66
N ARG A 148 15.01 17.38 0.91
CA ARG A 148 15.48 18.27 -0.18
C ARG A 148 14.55 18.25 -1.38
N LEU A 149 14.08 17.06 -1.77
CA LEU A 149 13.25 16.87 -2.94
C LEU A 149 11.87 17.54 -2.79
N PHE A 150 11.25 17.39 -1.62
CA PHE A 150 9.91 17.91 -1.33
C PHE A 150 9.90 19.26 -0.62
N GLY A 151 11.08 19.84 -0.32
CA GLY A 151 11.21 21.14 0.34
C GLY A 151 10.72 21.15 1.79
N GLU A 152 10.80 20.01 2.48
CA GLU A 152 10.30 19.85 3.84
C GLU A 152 11.17 20.61 4.87
N ARG A 153 10.50 21.33 5.80
CA ARG A 153 11.15 22.11 6.87
C ARG A 153 11.21 21.33 8.17
N ILE A 154 11.87 20.17 8.15
CA ILE A 154 12.04 19.30 9.32
C ILE A 154 13.51 19.28 9.78
N SER A 155 13.73 19.03 11.07
CA SER A 155 15.06 18.70 11.60
C SER A 155 15.26 17.19 11.48
N ILE A 156 16.40 16.76 10.94
CA ILE A 156 16.81 15.36 10.86
C ILE A 156 18.03 15.24 11.77
N GLU A 157 17.87 14.52 12.86
CA GLU A 157 18.93 14.26 13.84
C GLU A 157 19.91 13.16 13.40
#